data_151fdd0edbdfab7efbd9d46f66dfaf12
#
_entry.id   151fdd0edbdfab7efbd9d46f66dfaf12
#
_cell.length_a   1.000
_cell.length_b   1.000
_cell.length_c   1.000
_cell.angle_alpha   90.00
_cell.angle_beta   90.00
_cell.angle_gamma   90.00
#
_symmetry.space_group_name_H-M   'P 1'
#
loop_
_entity.id
_entity.type
_entity.pdbx_description
1 polymer ?
#
loop_
_entity_poly.entity_id
_entity_poly.type
_entity_poly.pdbx_seq_one_letter_code
_entity_poly.pdbx_strand_id
1 'polypeptide(L)'
;MKIRHATKSDLHDIAAVHIESWKDVYTDVLPAEFLNGQINRDFLQYWSEIDIQTEDIVLVAEELSIVGFIAVWCRPTPFIDNLHVRPSQRSKKVGSALMRAVARELISRGHQTAYLWVFESNQKAIRFYERFGGVRKEKAIKTVFGYDVLSRKIEWAELSVICGLT
;
A
#
# COMPACT_ATOMS: atom_id res chain seq x y z
N MET A 1 -17.89 2.02 7.35
CA MET A 1 -16.78 1.76 6.41
C MET A 1 -17.01 0.44 5.69
N LYS A 2 -16.93 0.42 4.37
CA LYS A 2 -17.07 -0.76 3.52
C LYS A 2 -15.74 -1.01 2.79
N ILE A 3 -15.30 -2.26 2.72
CA ILE A 3 -14.16 -2.66 1.89
C ILE A 3 -14.69 -3.40 0.68
N ARG A 4 -14.25 -3.00 -0.51
CA ARG A 4 -14.65 -3.59 -1.78
C ARG A 4 -13.52 -3.50 -2.81
N HIS A 5 -13.63 -4.26 -3.89
CA HIS A 5 -12.74 -4.12 -5.03
C HIS A 5 -12.86 -2.73 -5.65
N ALA A 6 -11.71 -2.22 -6.10
CA ALA A 6 -11.66 -1.00 -6.88
C ALA A 6 -12.24 -1.22 -8.28
N THR A 7 -12.85 -0.20 -8.83
CA THR A 7 -13.29 -0.13 -10.21
C THR A 7 -12.47 0.93 -10.96
N LYS A 8 -12.58 0.97 -12.28
CA LYS A 8 -11.89 2.00 -13.08
C LYS A 8 -12.25 3.43 -12.66
N SER A 9 -13.49 3.65 -12.21
CA SER A 9 -13.94 4.96 -11.73
C SER A 9 -13.30 5.39 -10.41
N ASP A 10 -12.72 4.44 -9.64
CA ASP A 10 -12.06 4.74 -8.38
C ASP A 10 -10.60 5.19 -8.54
N LEU A 11 -9.98 4.98 -9.71
CA LEU A 11 -8.53 5.19 -9.89
C LEU A 11 -8.10 6.63 -9.63
N HIS A 12 -8.93 7.61 -9.96
CA HIS A 12 -8.66 9.01 -9.66
C HIS A 12 -8.65 9.28 -8.14
N ASP A 13 -9.61 8.73 -7.41
CA ASP A 13 -9.69 8.87 -5.95
C ASP A 13 -8.57 8.11 -5.24
N ILE A 14 -8.18 6.94 -5.77
CA ILE A 14 -7.01 6.19 -5.31
C ILE A 14 -5.74 7.04 -5.46
N ALA A 15 -5.55 7.67 -6.63
CA ALA A 15 -4.43 8.58 -6.85
C ALA A 15 -4.43 9.73 -5.84
N ALA A 16 -5.59 10.32 -5.54
CA ALA A 16 -5.72 11.40 -4.57
C ALA A 16 -5.33 10.95 -3.15
N VAL A 17 -5.77 9.78 -2.71
CA VAL A 17 -5.38 9.20 -1.41
C VAL A 17 -3.87 8.94 -1.36
N HIS A 18 -3.30 8.41 -2.44
CA HIS A 18 -1.87 8.12 -2.55
C HIS A 18 -1.04 9.40 -2.43
N ILE A 19 -1.39 10.44 -3.17
CA ILE A 19 -0.73 11.76 -3.14
C ILE A 19 -0.80 12.36 -1.73
N GLU A 20 -1.99 12.40 -1.14
CA GLU A 20 -2.21 12.98 0.18
C GLU A 20 -1.39 12.25 1.26
N SER A 21 -1.33 10.92 1.20
CA SER A 21 -0.54 10.11 2.12
C SER A 21 0.95 10.38 2.00
N TRP A 22 1.48 10.47 0.78
CA TRP A 22 2.91 10.72 0.54
C TRP A 22 3.33 12.14 0.96
N LYS A 23 2.51 13.14 0.67
CA LYS A 23 2.78 14.53 1.10
C LYS A 23 2.86 14.67 2.61
N ASP A 24 2.09 13.84 3.34
CA ASP A 24 2.10 13.88 4.79
C ASP A 24 3.30 13.14 5.41
N VAL A 25 3.74 12.04 4.79
CA VAL A 25 4.73 11.13 5.40
C VAL A 25 6.17 11.40 4.93
N TYR A 26 6.38 11.84 3.69
CA TYR A 26 7.71 11.84 3.06
C TYR A 26 8.31 13.22 2.86
N THR A 27 7.91 14.22 3.63
CA THR A 27 8.47 15.59 3.58
C THR A 27 9.97 15.63 3.85
N ASP A 28 10.50 14.72 4.65
CA ASP A 28 11.92 14.64 5.00
C ASP A 28 12.73 13.65 4.14
N VAL A 29 12.06 12.95 3.23
CA VAL A 29 12.68 11.87 2.42
C VAL A 29 12.77 12.25 0.94
N LEU A 30 11.74 12.93 0.43
CA LEU A 30 11.63 13.31 -0.97
C LEU A 30 11.75 14.83 -1.13
N PRO A 31 12.30 15.30 -2.27
CA PRO A 31 12.42 16.73 -2.52
C PRO A 31 11.08 17.46 -2.48
N ALA A 32 11.08 18.69 -1.94
CA ALA A 32 9.88 19.54 -1.89
C ALA A 32 9.29 19.80 -3.29
N GLU A 33 10.12 19.95 -4.31
CA GLU A 33 9.69 20.12 -5.71
C GLU A 33 8.83 18.95 -6.19
N PHE A 34 9.21 17.71 -5.86
CA PHE A 34 8.43 16.53 -6.18
C PHE A 34 7.10 16.54 -5.43
N LEU A 35 7.12 16.72 -4.10
CA LEU A 35 5.93 16.67 -3.25
C LEU A 35 4.95 17.83 -3.49
N ASN A 36 5.42 18.97 -3.97
CA ASN A 36 4.58 20.17 -4.19
C ASN A 36 3.97 20.26 -5.59
N GLY A 37 4.42 19.46 -6.55
CA GLY A 37 3.92 19.58 -7.91
C GLY A 37 4.00 18.29 -8.73
N GLN A 38 5.20 17.75 -8.92
CA GLN A 38 5.44 16.60 -9.79
C GLN A 38 4.66 15.36 -9.36
N ILE A 39 4.52 15.12 -8.06
CA ILE A 39 3.77 13.99 -7.51
C ILE A 39 2.31 13.95 -8.01
N ASN A 40 1.66 15.10 -8.14
CA ASN A 40 0.28 15.15 -8.61
C ASN A 40 0.16 14.60 -10.04
N ARG A 41 1.06 15.00 -10.93
CA ARG A 41 1.08 14.52 -12.32
C ARG A 41 1.46 13.06 -12.40
N ASP A 42 2.54 12.68 -11.74
CA ASP A 42 3.11 11.33 -11.82
C ASP A 42 2.15 10.27 -11.26
N PHE A 43 1.50 10.56 -10.13
CA PHE A 43 0.57 9.61 -9.51
C PHE A 43 -0.77 9.53 -10.25
N LEU A 44 -1.29 10.66 -10.73
CA LEU A 44 -2.50 10.65 -11.56
C LEU A 44 -2.25 9.89 -12.86
N GLN A 45 -1.12 10.10 -13.52
CA GLN A 45 -0.75 9.37 -14.71
C GLN A 45 -0.57 7.88 -14.41
N TYR A 46 0.20 7.53 -13.39
CA TYR A 46 0.43 6.15 -12.97
C TYR A 46 -0.89 5.37 -12.80
N TRP A 47 -1.82 5.92 -12.01
CA TRP A 47 -3.09 5.25 -11.76
C TRP A 47 -4.03 5.24 -12.96
N SER A 48 -3.96 6.24 -13.84
CA SER A 48 -4.76 6.25 -15.07
C SER A 48 -4.30 5.24 -16.11
N GLU A 49 -3.01 4.92 -16.14
CA GLU A 49 -2.38 4.04 -17.13
C GLU A 49 -2.11 2.62 -16.60
N ILE A 50 -2.36 2.36 -15.32
CA ILE A 50 -2.03 1.09 -14.70
C ILE A 50 -2.80 -0.07 -15.33
N ASP A 51 -2.07 -1.14 -15.63
CA ASP A 51 -2.64 -2.39 -16.14
C ASP A 51 -2.85 -3.38 -14.97
N ILE A 52 -4.07 -3.41 -14.44
CA ILE A 52 -4.46 -4.32 -13.36
C ILE A 52 -4.87 -5.65 -13.98
N GLN A 53 -4.08 -6.70 -13.69
CA GLN A 53 -4.35 -8.06 -14.17
C GLN A 53 -5.45 -8.73 -13.34
N THR A 54 -6.00 -9.82 -13.86
CA THR A 54 -7.06 -10.59 -13.17
C THR A 54 -6.60 -11.15 -11.82
N GLU A 55 -5.33 -11.49 -11.70
CA GLU A 55 -4.72 -12.02 -10.48
C GLU A 55 -4.41 -10.95 -9.44
N ASP A 56 -4.32 -9.70 -9.87
CA ASP A 56 -4.02 -8.58 -8.98
C ASP A 56 -5.23 -8.25 -8.08
N ILE A 57 -4.95 -7.66 -6.94
CA ILE A 57 -5.99 -7.26 -5.99
C ILE A 57 -5.83 -5.80 -5.65
N VAL A 58 -6.83 -5.00 -5.94
CA VAL A 58 -6.91 -3.62 -5.47
C VAL A 58 -8.21 -3.44 -4.70
N LEU A 59 -8.09 -3.19 -3.40
CA LEU A 59 -9.23 -2.94 -2.51
C LEU A 59 -9.26 -1.49 -2.05
N VAL A 60 -10.44 -0.95 -1.94
CA VAL A 60 -10.69 0.38 -1.37
C VAL A 60 -11.50 0.29 -0.10
N ALA A 61 -11.20 1.16 0.85
CA ALA A 61 -12.02 1.42 2.02
C ALA A 61 -12.87 2.67 1.76
N GLU A 62 -14.17 2.51 1.77
CA GLU A 62 -15.15 3.53 1.42
C GLU A 62 -16.04 3.88 2.61
N GLU A 63 -16.21 5.16 2.83
CA GLU A 63 -17.22 5.77 3.72
C GLU A 63 -18.15 6.65 2.86
N LEU A 64 -18.12 7.95 3.01
CA LEU A 64 -18.74 8.90 2.08
C LEU A 64 -17.89 9.10 0.82
N SER A 65 -16.60 8.77 0.92
CA SER A 65 -15.61 8.78 -0.15
C SER A 65 -14.57 7.69 0.12
N ILE A 66 -13.65 7.46 -0.81
CA ILE A 66 -12.53 6.55 -0.59
C ILE A 66 -11.56 7.17 0.43
N VAL A 67 -11.34 6.46 1.53
CA VAL A 67 -10.51 6.90 2.65
C VAL A 67 -9.18 6.15 2.76
N GLY A 68 -9.04 5.06 2.03
CA GLY A 68 -7.82 4.25 1.97
C GLY A 68 -7.90 3.19 0.89
N PHE A 69 -6.74 2.64 0.53
CA PHE A 69 -6.68 1.54 -0.42
C PHE A 69 -5.45 0.66 -0.17
N ILE A 70 -5.50 -0.56 -0.71
CA ILE A 70 -4.38 -1.48 -0.79
C ILE A 70 -4.31 -2.06 -2.20
N ALA A 71 -3.10 -2.13 -2.76
CA ALA A 71 -2.85 -2.74 -4.06
C ALA A 71 -1.79 -3.83 -3.94
N VAL A 72 -2.11 -5.01 -4.46
CA VAL A 72 -1.26 -6.20 -4.44
C VAL A 72 -1.13 -6.74 -5.85
N TRP A 73 0.10 -6.82 -6.34
CA TRP A 73 0.44 -7.40 -7.64
C TRP A 73 0.84 -8.86 -7.45
N CYS A 74 0.11 -9.76 -8.06
CA CYS A 74 0.35 -11.21 -7.97
C CYS A 74 1.07 -11.72 -9.24
N ARG A 75 2.40 -11.49 -9.33
CA ARG A 75 3.19 -11.75 -10.55
C ARG A 75 4.54 -12.44 -10.26
N PRO A 76 4.61 -13.73 -9.93
CA PRO A 76 3.57 -14.61 -9.37
C PRO A 76 3.38 -14.45 -7.85
N THR A 77 4.44 -14.05 -7.12
CA THR A 77 4.37 -13.88 -5.66
C THR A 77 3.65 -12.58 -5.31
N PRO A 78 2.67 -12.60 -4.42
CA PRO A 78 1.98 -11.40 -4.00
C PRO A 78 2.94 -10.33 -3.46
N PHE A 79 2.95 -9.20 -4.15
CA PHE A 79 3.69 -8.01 -3.78
C PHE A 79 2.72 -6.92 -3.34
N ILE A 80 2.72 -6.60 -2.05
CA ILE A 80 1.93 -5.49 -1.51
C ILE A 80 2.66 -4.19 -1.86
N ASP A 81 2.26 -3.56 -2.95
CA ASP A 81 2.94 -2.36 -3.46
C ASP A 81 2.47 -1.08 -2.77
N ASN A 82 1.19 -1.04 -2.41
CA ASN A 82 0.58 0.14 -1.81
C ASN A 82 -0.36 -0.22 -0.67
N LEU A 83 -0.24 0.51 0.44
CA LEU A 83 -1.24 0.59 1.50
C LEU A 83 -1.24 2.02 2.02
N HIS A 84 -2.26 2.76 1.68
CA HIS A 84 -2.38 4.16 2.04
C HIS A 84 -3.75 4.48 2.62
N VAL A 85 -3.75 5.35 3.62
CA VAL A 85 -4.95 5.84 4.31
C VAL A 85 -4.83 7.36 4.40
N ARG A 86 -5.92 8.08 4.13
CA ARG A 86 -5.96 9.53 4.30
C ARG A 86 -5.49 9.91 5.71
N PRO A 87 -4.65 10.95 5.87
CA PRO A 87 -4.15 11.36 7.19
C PRO A 87 -5.26 11.55 8.23
N SER A 88 -6.39 12.15 7.84
CA SER A 88 -7.56 12.38 8.70
C SER A 88 -8.28 11.10 9.17
N GLN A 89 -8.01 9.97 8.52
CA GLN A 89 -8.64 8.68 8.82
C GLN A 89 -7.68 7.67 9.45
N ARG A 90 -6.44 8.06 9.69
CA ARG A 90 -5.48 7.23 10.43
C ARG A 90 -5.98 7.02 11.86
N SER A 91 -5.55 5.96 12.50
CA SER A 91 -5.99 5.50 13.82
C SER A 91 -7.43 4.96 13.89
N LYS A 92 -8.21 5.03 12.82
CA LYS A 92 -9.54 4.42 12.71
C LYS A 92 -9.51 2.96 12.22
N LYS A 93 -8.36 2.30 12.32
CA LYS A 93 -8.15 0.89 11.92
C LYS A 93 -8.39 0.60 10.43
N VAL A 94 -8.44 1.61 9.56
CA VAL A 94 -8.65 1.45 8.12
C VAL A 94 -7.56 0.58 7.49
N GLY A 95 -6.29 0.88 7.76
CA GLY A 95 -5.16 0.09 7.26
C GLY A 95 -5.19 -1.36 7.74
N SER A 96 -5.55 -1.59 9.00
CA SER A 96 -5.70 -2.93 9.57
C SER A 96 -6.81 -3.73 8.89
N ALA A 97 -7.93 -3.07 8.60
CA ALA A 97 -9.05 -3.72 7.92
C ALA A 97 -8.69 -4.09 6.47
N LEU A 98 -7.98 -3.20 5.75
CA LEU A 98 -7.48 -3.46 4.40
C LEU A 98 -6.47 -4.63 4.39
N MET A 99 -5.51 -4.66 5.32
CA MET A 99 -4.54 -5.76 5.44
C MET A 99 -5.24 -7.11 5.65
N ARG A 100 -6.20 -7.17 6.56
CA ARG A 100 -6.94 -8.42 6.82
C ARG A 100 -7.80 -8.83 5.62
N ALA A 101 -8.44 -7.89 4.95
CA ALA A 101 -9.27 -8.17 3.79
C ALA A 101 -8.44 -8.76 2.66
N VAL A 102 -7.30 -8.14 2.32
CA VAL A 102 -6.43 -8.63 1.25
C VAL A 102 -5.80 -9.98 1.61
N ALA A 103 -5.39 -10.19 2.86
CA ALA A 103 -4.82 -11.47 3.29
C ALA A 103 -5.82 -12.62 3.15
N ARG A 104 -7.07 -12.41 3.55
CA ARG A 104 -8.15 -13.42 3.38
C ARG A 104 -8.36 -13.75 1.91
N GLU A 105 -8.36 -12.74 1.04
CA GLU A 105 -8.54 -12.97 -0.38
C GLU A 105 -7.35 -13.70 -1.01
N LEU A 106 -6.11 -13.31 -0.67
CA LEU A 106 -4.91 -14.00 -1.12
C LEU A 106 -4.93 -15.48 -0.70
N ILE A 107 -5.29 -15.77 0.55
CA ILE A 107 -5.42 -17.14 1.05
C ILE A 107 -6.49 -17.90 0.28
N SER A 108 -7.65 -17.29 0.03
CA SER A 108 -8.74 -17.92 -0.73
C SER A 108 -8.36 -18.23 -2.18
N ARG A 109 -7.39 -17.49 -2.73
CA ARG A 109 -6.81 -17.73 -4.06
C ARG A 109 -5.63 -18.72 -4.06
N GLY A 110 -5.29 -19.29 -2.90
CA GLY A 110 -4.23 -20.31 -2.75
C GLY A 110 -2.83 -19.73 -2.47
N HIS A 111 -2.69 -18.44 -2.23
CA HIS A 111 -1.42 -17.86 -1.82
C HIS A 111 -1.15 -18.10 -0.34
N GLN A 112 0.11 -18.35 0.01
CA GLN A 112 0.55 -18.56 1.39
C GLN A 112 1.47 -17.43 1.87
N THR A 113 2.18 -16.79 0.97
CA THR A 113 3.23 -15.81 1.26
C THR A 113 2.93 -14.47 0.60
N ALA A 114 3.52 -13.42 1.14
CA ALA A 114 3.56 -12.09 0.50
C ALA A 114 4.79 -11.33 0.97
N TYR A 115 5.13 -10.27 0.25
CA TYR A 115 6.20 -9.36 0.64
C TYR A 115 5.86 -7.93 0.23
N LEU A 116 6.60 -6.99 0.83
CA LEU A 116 6.57 -5.59 0.43
C LEU A 116 7.95 -4.96 0.61
N TRP A 117 8.10 -3.79 0.02
CA TRP A 117 9.20 -2.88 0.28
C TRP A 117 8.63 -1.59 0.91
N VAL A 118 9.25 -1.15 1.98
CA VAL A 118 8.88 0.07 2.70
C VAL A 118 10.13 0.93 2.89
N PHE A 119 10.01 2.25 2.81
CA PHE A 119 11.14 3.13 3.07
C PHE A 119 11.68 2.90 4.47
N GLU A 120 12.99 2.69 4.58
CA GLU A 120 13.64 2.43 5.87
C GLU A 120 13.40 3.54 6.90
N SER A 121 13.25 4.78 6.43
CA SER A 121 12.90 5.92 7.29
C SER A 121 11.48 5.86 7.86
N ASN A 122 10.58 5.10 7.23
CA ASN A 122 9.18 4.98 7.67
C ASN A 122 9.02 3.92 8.76
N GLN A 123 9.64 4.15 9.91
CA GLN A 123 9.65 3.21 11.04
C GLN A 123 8.24 2.94 11.60
N LYS A 124 7.33 3.91 11.44
CA LYS A 124 5.92 3.75 11.85
C LYS A 124 5.23 2.67 11.01
N ALA A 125 5.42 2.69 9.70
CA ALA A 125 4.88 1.67 8.80
C ALA A 125 5.55 0.31 9.06
N ILE A 126 6.88 0.27 9.23
CA ILE A 126 7.59 -0.98 9.53
C ILE A 126 7.01 -1.63 10.79
N ARG A 127 6.86 -0.88 11.89
CA ARG A 127 6.23 -1.39 13.12
C ARG A 127 4.78 -1.84 12.91
N PHE A 128 4.04 -1.16 12.04
CA PHE A 128 2.68 -1.59 11.68
C PHE A 128 2.71 -2.98 11.03
N TYR A 129 3.56 -3.19 10.04
CA TYR A 129 3.67 -4.50 9.38
C TYR A 129 4.18 -5.60 10.30
N GLU A 130 5.12 -5.30 11.18
CA GLU A 130 5.60 -6.25 12.19
C GLU A 130 4.50 -6.70 13.16
N ARG A 131 3.60 -5.78 13.55
CA ARG A 131 2.43 -6.17 14.36
C ARG A 131 1.48 -7.13 13.64
N PHE A 132 1.52 -7.16 12.32
CA PHE A 132 0.81 -8.16 11.50
C PHE A 132 1.65 -9.42 11.21
N GLY A 133 2.74 -9.62 11.92
CA GLY A 133 3.61 -10.80 11.78
C GLY A 133 4.59 -10.71 10.62
N GLY A 134 4.73 -9.56 9.99
CA GLY A 134 5.75 -9.31 8.97
C GLY A 134 7.15 -9.36 9.55
N VAL A 135 8.08 -9.97 8.84
CA VAL A 135 9.49 -10.14 9.26
C VAL A 135 10.37 -9.24 8.42
N ARG A 136 11.21 -8.45 9.09
CA ARG A 136 12.23 -7.63 8.41
C ARG A 136 13.23 -8.53 7.70
N LYS A 137 13.47 -8.23 6.44
CA LYS A 137 14.50 -8.87 5.62
C LYS A 137 15.57 -7.84 5.22
N GLU A 138 16.19 -8.02 4.07
CA GLU A 138 17.26 -7.17 3.56
C GLU A 138 16.84 -5.72 3.31
N LYS A 139 17.83 -4.83 3.32
CA LYS A 139 17.73 -3.47 2.79
C LYS A 139 18.18 -3.47 1.33
N ALA A 140 17.57 -2.59 0.54
CA ALA A 140 18.04 -2.30 -0.81
C ALA A 140 17.69 -0.85 -1.19
N ILE A 141 18.46 -0.29 -2.11
CA ILE A 141 18.09 0.97 -2.76
C ILE A 141 17.04 0.65 -3.81
N LYS A 142 15.87 1.29 -3.71
CA LYS A 142 14.78 1.20 -4.69
C LYS A 142 14.58 2.54 -5.37
N THR A 143 14.44 2.51 -6.68
CA THR A 143 14.09 3.71 -7.44
C THR A 143 12.57 3.84 -7.49
N VAL A 144 12.06 4.94 -6.95
CA VAL A 144 10.62 5.22 -6.85
C VAL A 144 10.37 6.60 -7.45
N PHE A 145 9.62 6.62 -8.56
CA PHE A 145 9.34 7.85 -9.32
C PHE A 145 10.60 8.70 -9.62
N GLY A 146 11.71 8.01 -9.98
CA GLY A 146 12.98 8.65 -10.33
C GLY A 146 13.90 8.96 -9.15
N TYR A 147 13.50 8.67 -7.91
CA TYR A 147 14.32 8.89 -6.70
C TYR A 147 14.77 7.57 -6.10
N ASP A 148 16.05 7.52 -5.74
CA ASP A 148 16.64 6.37 -5.05
C ASP A 148 16.38 6.47 -3.55
N VAL A 149 15.72 5.49 -2.97
CA VAL A 149 15.36 5.47 -1.56
C VAL A 149 15.77 4.15 -0.91
N LEU A 150 16.50 4.25 0.21
CA LEU A 150 16.82 3.08 1.02
C LEU A 150 15.52 2.47 1.56
N SER A 151 15.30 1.21 1.22
CA SER A 151 14.08 0.49 1.54
C SER A 151 14.37 -0.82 2.27
N ARG A 152 13.39 -1.25 3.04
CA ARG A 152 13.40 -2.49 3.81
C ARG A 152 12.37 -3.45 3.24
N LYS A 153 12.76 -4.70 2.97
CA LYS A 153 11.81 -5.76 2.64
C LYS A 153 11.15 -6.27 3.92
N ILE A 154 9.84 -6.43 3.86
CA ILE A 154 9.04 -7.12 4.88
C ILE A 154 8.40 -8.33 4.21
N GLU A 155 8.42 -9.47 4.87
CA GLU A 155 7.95 -10.73 4.30
C GLU A 155 7.05 -11.49 5.28
N TRP A 156 6.00 -12.07 4.75
CA TRP A 156 5.12 -13.01 5.44
C TRP A 156 5.33 -14.41 4.84
N ALA A 157 5.87 -15.33 5.63
CA ALA A 157 5.97 -16.73 5.26
C ALA A 157 4.61 -17.43 5.37
N GLU A 158 3.69 -16.86 6.14
CA GLU A 158 2.34 -17.38 6.37
C GLU A 158 1.33 -16.23 6.48
N LEU A 159 0.50 -16.05 5.44
CA LEU A 159 -0.51 -14.98 5.42
C LEU A 159 -1.60 -15.13 6.49
N SER A 160 -1.83 -16.36 6.97
CA SER A 160 -2.81 -16.63 8.02
C SER A 160 -2.54 -15.86 9.32
N VAL A 161 -1.29 -15.51 9.59
CA VAL A 161 -0.89 -14.68 10.73
C VAL A 161 -1.58 -13.32 10.72
N ILE A 162 -1.75 -12.72 9.53
CA ILE A 162 -2.44 -11.41 9.38
C ILE A 162 -3.90 -11.51 9.82
N CYS A 163 -4.56 -12.64 9.57
CA CYS A 163 -5.97 -12.83 9.88
C CYS A 163 -6.22 -13.10 11.37
N GLY A 164 -5.25 -13.69 12.07
CA GLY A 164 -5.35 -14.06 13.48
C GLY A 164 -5.12 -12.93 14.48
N LEU A 165 -4.65 -11.79 14.04
CA LEU A 165 -4.40 -10.65 14.91
C LEU A 165 -5.68 -9.83 15.10
N THR A 166 -6.21 -9.84 16.32
CA THR A 166 -7.38 -9.06 16.75
C THR A 166 -7.02 -7.61 17.07
#